data_62a05cb034a8575a90aa5d5171ebba30
#
_entry.id   62a05cb034a8575a90aa5d5171ebba30
#
_cell.length_a   1.000
_cell.length_b   1.000
_cell.length_c   1.000
_cell.angle_alpha   90.00
_cell.angle_beta   90.00
_cell.angle_gamma   90.00
#
_symmetry.space_group_name_H-M   'P 1'
#
loop_
_entity.id
_entity.type
_entity.pdbx_description
1 polymer ?
#
loop_
_entity_poly.entity_id
_entity_poly.type
_entity_poly.pdbx_seq_one_letter_code
_entity_poly.pdbx_strand_id
1 'polypeptide(L)'
;MANLDWTKLGFGYRKTNTILTCYYKDGKWGPVESCTDDNISISAFAGTLHYSIECFEGLKAFRGADGKVRLFRPDENAKRLQRSAAYIGIAAPSEELFIEMCIRVVKENIDFLPPYGSNASMYLRPTLIGINPQLGVKSSTECLFMMLCAPVGAYTGGTLQPSYVVISRDYDRAAPNGTGSFKLGSNYAASLYSYNLAHKLGYEAVLYLDPLQHKFIDEFNSSNFFAIRDNSYITPQSDTILPSITNKSLETVARELGMTVERRPVPVEELSTFEEVGECGTAVVITPVYQIDDKPTLESPEVTPYYFGSKEQCGPKSLKLYKMIRGIQDGEIEDPFNWCITL
;
A
#
# COMPACT_ATOMS: atom_id res chain seq x y z
N MET A 1 24.71 12.26 -1.86
CA MET A 1 23.83 11.16 -2.32
C MET A 1 24.57 9.85 -2.19
N ALA A 2 23.87 8.79 -1.79
CA ALA A 2 24.45 7.44 -1.77
C ALA A 2 24.87 7.03 -3.19
N ASN A 3 25.99 6.28 -3.29
CA ASN A 3 26.48 5.79 -4.58
C ASN A 3 25.65 4.56 -5.02
N LEU A 4 24.47 4.81 -5.59
CA LEU A 4 23.50 3.80 -5.98
C LEU A 4 23.11 3.96 -7.46
N ASP A 5 22.94 2.83 -8.14
CA ASP A 5 22.27 2.81 -9.45
C ASP A 5 20.74 2.87 -9.23
N TRP A 6 20.20 4.07 -9.30
CA TRP A 6 18.77 4.36 -9.05
C TRP A 6 17.84 3.68 -10.06
N THR A 7 18.34 3.29 -11.22
CA THR A 7 17.55 2.65 -12.29
C THR A 7 17.35 1.15 -12.05
N LYS A 8 18.18 0.54 -11.17
CA LYS A 8 18.15 -0.89 -10.85
C LYS A 8 17.57 -1.19 -9.47
N LEU A 9 16.95 -0.21 -8.84
CA LEU A 9 16.29 -0.43 -7.57
C LEU A 9 15.04 -1.29 -7.75
N GLY A 10 14.92 -2.33 -6.89
CA GLY A 10 13.67 -3.05 -6.66
C GLY A 10 13.01 -2.60 -5.37
N PHE A 11 12.20 -3.48 -4.78
CA PHE A 11 11.53 -3.29 -3.48
C PHE A 11 12.21 -4.10 -2.35
N GLY A 12 13.49 -4.43 -2.53
CA GLY A 12 14.27 -5.22 -1.57
C GLY A 12 14.83 -4.38 -0.40
N TYR A 13 15.21 -5.10 0.67
CA TYR A 13 15.88 -4.49 1.82
C TYR A 13 17.17 -3.78 1.39
N ARG A 14 17.35 -2.59 1.97
CA ARG A 14 18.59 -1.82 1.85
C ARG A 14 18.80 -1.01 3.13
N LYS A 15 19.97 -1.19 3.73
CA LYS A 15 20.35 -0.42 4.92
C LYS A 15 20.54 1.05 4.56
N THR A 16 19.96 1.92 5.40
CA THR A 16 20.08 3.38 5.34
C THR A 16 20.90 3.90 6.52
N ASN A 17 21.04 5.22 6.69
CA ASN A 17 21.85 5.78 7.78
C ASN A 17 21.25 5.49 9.16
N THR A 18 19.94 5.72 9.29
CA THR A 18 19.23 5.59 10.57
C THR A 18 17.82 5.05 10.38
N ILE A 19 17.31 4.43 11.42
CA ILE A 19 15.89 4.22 11.70
C ILE A 19 15.51 5.07 12.89
N LEU A 20 14.22 5.38 13.06
CA LEU A 20 13.72 6.06 14.25
C LEU A 20 12.88 5.09 15.08
N THR A 21 13.03 5.20 16.41
CA THR A 21 12.28 4.42 17.39
C THR A 21 11.63 5.33 18.42
N CYS A 22 10.44 4.96 18.89
CA CYS A 22 9.74 5.65 19.97
C CYS A 22 8.94 4.62 20.77
N TYR A 23 9.19 4.57 22.08
CA TYR A 23 8.55 3.60 22.98
C TYR A 23 7.34 4.19 23.68
N TYR A 24 6.27 3.40 23.75
CA TYR A 24 5.12 3.69 24.62
C TYR A 24 5.19 2.83 25.86
N LYS A 25 5.27 3.48 26.99
CA LYS A 25 5.34 2.83 28.31
C LYS A 25 4.70 3.72 29.37
N ASP A 26 4.10 3.10 30.39
CA ASP A 26 3.47 3.80 31.51
C ASP A 26 2.47 4.88 31.07
N GLY A 27 1.70 4.59 30.01
CA GLY A 27 0.63 5.46 29.51
C GLY A 27 1.10 6.63 28.64
N LYS A 28 2.37 6.69 28.23
CA LYS A 28 2.92 7.81 27.43
C LYS A 28 3.97 7.37 26.42
N TRP A 29 4.09 8.15 25.35
CA TRP A 29 5.19 8.04 24.38
C TRP A 29 6.45 8.70 24.97
N GLY A 30 7.58 8.03 24.80
CA GLY A 30 8.91 8.53 25.15
C GLY A 30 9.51 9.42 24.07
N PRO A 31 10.80 9.74 24.16
CA PRO A 31 11.51 10.49 23.14
C PRO A 31 11.68 9.68 21.86
N VAL A 32 11.75 10.37 20.71
CA VAL A 32 12.13 9.77 19.43
C VAL A 32 13.66 9.65 19.37
N GLU A 33 14.15 8.44 19.21
CA GLU A 33 15.59 8.13 19.13
C GLU A 33 15.98 7.74 17.70
N SER A 34 17.17 8.16 17.26
CA SER A 34 17.78 7.75 16.00
C SER A 34 18.74 6.60 16.25
N CYS A 35 18.57 5.49 15.55
CA CYS A 35 19.38 4.29 15.66
C CYS A 35 20.11 4.00 14.35
N THR A 36 21.42 3.80 14.38
CA THR A 36 22.21 3.39 13.21
C THR A 36 22.20 1.87 13.00
N ASP A 37 21.80 1.12 14.02
CA ASP A 37 21.53 -0.32 13.95
C ASP A 37 20.03 -0.51 13.71
N ASP A 38 19.70 -1.29 12.71
CA ASP A 38 18.32 -1.64 12.34
C ASP A 38 17.84 -2.95 12.99
N ASN A 39 18.63 -3.52 13.85
CA ASN A 39 18.21 -4.59 14.74
C ASN A 39 17.51 -4.03 16.00
N ILE A 40 16.44 -4.69 16.41
CA ILE A 40 15.72 -4.37 17.64
C ILE A 40 15.83 -5.53 18.63
N SER A 41 15.89 -5.22 19.92
CA SER A 41 15.84 -6.22 20.98
C SER A 41 14.50 -6.13 21.69
N ILE A 42 13.72 -7.20 21.63
CA ILE A 42 12.43 -7.35 22.30
C ILE A 42 12.35 -8.68 23.04
N SER A 43 11.44 -8.79 24.00
CA SER A 43 11.20 -10.06 24.70
C SER A 43 10.77 -11.16 23.71
N ALA A 44 11.28 -12.36 23.90
CA ALA A 44 10.77 -13.54 23.20
C ALA A 44 9.27 -13.81 23.47
N PHE A 45 8.73 -13.25 24.57
CA PHE A 45 7.30 -13.30 24.92
C PHE A 45 6.51 -12.09 24.42
N ALA A 46 7.09 -11.23 23.57
CA ALA A 46 6.38 -10.08 23.01
C ALA A 46 5.14 -10.54 22.20
N GLY A 47 4.01 -9.85 22.42
CA GLY A 47 2.74 -10.22 21.76
C GLY A 47 2.79 -10.17 20.24
N THR A 48 3.65 -9.32 19.68
CA THR A 48 3.87 -9.25 18.22
C THR A 48 4.40 -10.57 17.64
N LEU A 49 5.28 -11.28 18.35
CA LEU A 49 5.89 -12.54 17.89
C LEU A 49 4.93 -13.74 17.93
N HIS A 50 3.96 -13.72 18.84
CA HIS A 50 3.06 -14.85 19.05
C HIS A 50 1.68 -14.65 18.43
N TYR A 51 1.20 -13.41 18.38
CA TYR A 51 -0.19 -13.10 18.05
C TYR A 51 -0.33 -12.01 16.99
N SER A 52 0.77 -11.65 16.30
CA SER A 52 0.78 -10.58 15.30
C SER A 52 0.14 -9.28 15.83
N ILE A 53 0.44 -8.92 17.12
CA ILE A 53 -0.03 -7.66 17.69
C ILE A 53 0.80 -6.54 17.09
N GLU A 54 0.47 -6.20 15.85
CA GLU A 54 1.18 -5.21 15.05
C GLU A 54 0.28 -4.57 14.00
N CYS A 55 0.62 -3.36 13.61
CA CYS A 55 0.11 -2.72 12.41
C CYS A 55 1.21 -1.87 11.77
N PHE A 56 1.06 -1.60 10.47
CA PHE A 56 2.08 -0.86 9.75
C PHE A 56 1.47 0.07 8.70
N GLU A 57 2.30 0.96 8.17
CA GLU A 57 1.94 1.86 7.10
C GLU A 57 2.97 1.84 5.97
N GLY A 58 2.60 2.47 4.87
CA GLY A 58 3.49 2.65 3.73
C GLY A 58 3.17 3.96 3.04
N LEU A 59 4.16 4.84 2.96
CA LEU A 59 4.08 6.10 2.22
C LEU A 59 5.42 6.40 1.57
N LYS A 60 5.49 7.46 0.78
CA LYS A 60 6.69 7.78 0.02
C LYS A 60 7.08 9.25 0.15
N ALA A 61 8.38 9.49 0.10
CA ALA A 61 8.96 10.79 -0.13
C ALA A 61 9.55 10.86 -1.55
N PHE A 62 9.40 12.03 -2.17
CA PHE A 62 9.80 12.31 -3.54
C PHE A 62 10.68 13.55 -3.60
N ARG A 63 11.71 13.53 -4.44
CA ARG A 63 12.44 14.73 -4.83
C ARG A 63 11.78 15.31 -6.07
N GLY A 64 11.24 16.49 -5.94
CA GLY A 64 10.53 17.15 -7.05
C GLY A 64 11.45 17.80 -8.09
N ALA A 65 10.84 18.18 -9.22
CA ALA A 65 11.50 18.91 -10.30
C ALA A 65 12.10 20.25 -9.83
N ASP A 66 11.50 20.86 -8.82
CA ASP A 66 11.96 22.09 -8.16
C ASP A 66 13.05 21.84 -7.08
N GLY A 67 13.52 20.60 -6.95
CA GLY A 67 14.52 20.19 -5.96
C GLY A 67 13.99 20.00 -4.53
N LYS A 68 12.75 20.39 -4.25
CA LYS A 68 12.13 20.20 -2.94
C LYS A 68 11.76 18.74 -2.69
N VAL A 69 11.67 18.39 -1.42
CA VAL A 69 11.25 17.06 -0.98
C VAL A 69 9.79 17.11 -0.54
N ARG A 70 9.00 16.14 -0.97
CA ARG A 70 7.56 16.04 -0.66
C ARG A 70 7.22 14.70 -0.04
N LEU A 71 6.44 14.74 1.04
CA LEU A 71 5.73 13.59 1.62
C LEU A 71 4.28 13.66 1.15
N PHE A 72 3.76 12.58 0.58
CA PHE A 72 2.41 12.55 0.03
C PHE A 72 1.42 11.97 1.04
N ARG A 73 0.47 12.80 1.53
CA ARG A 73 -0.65 12.49 2.44
C ARG A 73 -0.26 11.73 3.72
N PRO A 74 0.78 12.11 4.46
CA PRO A 74 1.19 11.42 5.68
C PRO A 74 0.13 11.48 6.79
N ASP A 75 -0.72 12.51 6.82
CA ASP A 75 -1.87 12.64 7.71
C ASP A 75 -2.87 11.49 7.57
N GLU A 76 -3.20 11.10 6.35
CA GLU A 76 -4.10 9.96 6.09
C GLU A 76 -3.48 8.61 6.52
N ASN A 77 -2.16 8.46 6.38
CA ASN A 77 -1.44 7.31 6.89
C ASN A 77 -1.48 7.28 8.43
N ALA A 78 -1.27 8.42 9.10
CA ALA A 78 -1.36 8.52 10.56
C ALA A 78 -2.74 8.09 11.07
N LYS A 79 -3.81 8.64 10.49
CA LYS A 79 -5.20 8.30 10.83
C LYS A 79 -5.50 6.81 10.61
N ARG A 80 -4.98 6.23 9.53
CA ARG A 80 -5.19 4.80 9.22
C ARG A 80 -4.40 3.89 10.18
N LEU A 81 -3.17 4.27 10.56
CA LEU A 81 -2.41 3.57 11.60
C LEU A 81 -3.16 3.59 12.93
N GLN A 82 -3.68 4.75 13.36
CA GLN A 82 -4.47 4.88 14.58
C GLN A 82 -5.69 3.98 14.57
N ARG A 83 -6.41 3.94 13.44
CA ARG A 83 -7.57 3.05 13.28
C ARG A 83 -7.18 1.57 13.38
N SER A 84 -6.08 1.17 12.76
CA SER A 84 -5.58 -0.22 12.81
C SER A 84 -5.13 -0.59 14.22
N ALA A 85 -4.40 0.31 14.90
CA ALA A 85 -3.95 0.12 16.27
C ALA A 85 -5.12 0.00 17.26
N ALA A 86 -6.14 0.84 17.11
CA ALA A 86 -7.35 0.81 17.94
C ALA A 86 -8.08 -0.52 17.82
N TYR A 87 -8.13 -1.12 16.62
CA TYR A 87 -8.79 -2.41 16.40
C TYR A 87 -8.12 -3.56 17.19
N ILE A 88 -6.79 -3.57 17.27
CA ILE A 88 -6.05 -4.58 18.04
C ILE A 88 -5.75 -4.14 19.48
N GLY A 89 -6.28 -2.98 19.89
CA GLY A 89 -6.24 -2.49 21.26
C GLY A 89 -4.85 -2.06 21.76
N ILE A 90 -4.03 -1.46 20.89
CA ILE A 90 -2.71 -0.93 21.27
C ILE A 90 -2.64 0.60 21.11
N ALA A 91 -1.75 1.24 21.87
CA ALA A 91 -1.55 2.68 21.80
C ALA A 91 -0.91 3.09 20.47
N ALA A 92 -1.55 4.02 19.76
CA ALA A 92 -1.01 4.61 18.54
C ALA A 92 -0.32 5.96 18.82
N PRO A 93 0.70 6.37 18.02
CA PRO A 93 1.22 7.73 18.07
C PRO A 93 0.15 8.74 17.63
N SER A 94 0.29 10.01 18.09
CA SER A 94 -0.53 11.09 17.57
C SER A 94 -0.19 11.37 16.10
N GLU A 95 -1.05 12.09 15.40
CA GLU A 95 -0.81 12.49 14.00
C GLU A 95 0.47 13.35 13.91
N GLU A 96 0.68 14.25 14.87
CA GLU A 96 1.85 15.13 14.92
C GLU A 96 3.14 14.31 15.10
N LEU A 97 3.17 13.35 16.05
CA LEU A 97 4.33 12.48 16.27
C LEU A 97 4.63 11.63 15.04
N PHE A 98 3.59 11.09 14.40
CA PHE A 98 3.75 10.31 13.17
C PHE A 98 4.39 11.15 12.05
N ILE A 99 3.87 12.37 11.80
CA ILE A 99 4.37 13.27 10.75
C ILE A 99 5.79 13.76 11.09
N GLU A 100 6.05 14.12 12.35
CA GLU A 100 7.40 14.49 12.81
C GLU A 100 8.41 13.40 12.49
N MET A 101 8.10 12.13 12.84
CA MET A 101 8.99 11.01 12.55
C MET A 101 9.16 10.77 11.05
N CYS A 102 8.12 10.96 10.22
CA CYS A 102 8.24 10.90 8.77
C CYS A 102 9.22 11.95 8.23
N ILE A 103 9.09 13.20 8.68
CA ILE A 103 9.97 14.29 8.26
C ILE A 103 11.41 14.03 8.71
N ARG A 104 11.60 13.61 9.95
CA ARG A 104 12.91 13.37 10.54
C ARG A 104 13.64 12.21 9.87
N VAL A 105 12.99 11.07 9.63
CA VAL A 105 13.64 9.93 8.96
C VAL A 105 14.08 10.26 7.54
N VAL A 106 13.30 11.07 6.80
CA VAL A 106 13.69 11.53 5.47
C VAL A 106 14.92 12.44 5.55
N LYS A 107 14.94 13.39 6.47
CA LYS A 107 16.08 14.31 6.63
C LYS A 107 17.36 13.58 7.03
N GLU A 108 17.29 12.64 7.97
CA GLU A 108 18.46 11.87 8.42
C GLU A 108 18.99 10.90 7.34
N ASN A 109 18.14 10.51 6.39
CA ASN A 109 18.48 9.62 5.29
C ASN A 109 18.44 10.30 3.91
N ILE A 110 18.63 11.62 3.85
CA ILE A 110 18.47 12.42 2.63
C ILE A 110 19.38 11.96 1.48
N ASP A 111 20.51 11.33 1.79
CA ASP A 111 21.44 10.76 0.80
C ASP A 111 20.85 9.54 0.06
N PHE A 112 19.87 8.88 0.65
CA PHE A 112 19.14 7.76 0.07
C PHE A 112 17.86 8.17 -0.64
N LEU A 113 17.52 9.46 -0.65
CA LEU A 113 16.37 9.95 -1.41
C LEU A 113 16.75 10.06 -2.89
N PRO A 114 16.09 9.26 -3.77
CA PRO A 114 16.41 9.23 -5.20
C PRO A 114 16.28 10.61 -5.85
N PRO A 115 17.09 10.91 -6.88
CA PRO A 115 16.99 12.15 -7.62
C PRO A 115 15.70 12.18 -8.47
N TYR A 116 15.22 13.40 -8.74
CA TYR A 116 14.14 13.61 -9.69
C TYR A 116 14.49 13.00 -11.06
N GLY A 117 13.49 12.45 -11.75
CA GLY A 117 13.66 11.83 -13.07
C GLY A 117 14.20 10.38 -13.05
N SER A 118 14.56 9.83 -11.86
CA SER A 118 14.99 8.44 -11.73
C SER A 118 13.84 7.43 -11.72
N ASN A 119 12.57 7.88 -11.66
CA ASN A 119 11.37 7.08 -11.41
C ASN A 119 11.39 6.31 -10.07
N ALA A 120 12.41 6.52 -9.24
CA ALA A 120 12.54 5.94 -7.90
C ALA A 120 12.01 6.91 -6.84
N SER A 121 11.83 6.43 -5.63
CA SER A 121 11.34 7.19 -4.48
C SER A 121 11.91 6.64 -3.18
N MET A 122 11.84 7.39 -2.10
CA MET A 122 12.10 6.84 -0.76
C MET A 122 10.79 6.31 -0.19
N TYR A 123 10.74 5.01 0.08
CA TYR A 123 9.62 4.37 0.76
C TYR A 123 9.82 4.45 2.26
N LEU A 124 8.79 4.91 2.98
CA LEU A 124 8.76 4.92 4.43
C LEU A 124 7.87 3.77 4.92
N ARG A 125 8.34 3.07 5.96
CA ARG A 125 7.65 1.96 6.61
C ARG A 125 7.46 2.26 8.09
N PRO A 126 6.42 3.04 8.46
CA PRO A 126 5.97 3.13 9.85
C PRO A 126 5.49 1.75 10.32
N THR A 127 5.97 1.28 11.46
CA THR A 127 5.60 -0.02 12.03
C THR A 127 5.39 0.14 13.53
N LEU A 128 4.25 -0.34 14.02
CA LEU A 128 3.85 -0.29 15.41
C LEU A 128 3.64 -1.71 15.92
N ILE A 129 4.39 -2.10 16.96
CA ILE A 129 4.38 -3.46 17.52
C ILE A 129 4.14 -3.45 19.03
N GLY A 130 3.42 -4.47 19.53
CA GLY A 130 3.28 -4.73 20.96
C GLY A 130 4.47 -5.54 21.49
N ILE A 131 5.18 -4.99 22.49
CA ILE A 131 6.49 -5.51 22.93
C ILE A 131 6.53 -6.07 24.33
N ASN A 132 5.54 -5.79 25.20
CA ASN A 132 5.54 -6.31 26.56
C ASN A 132 5.48 -7.84 26.58
N PRO A 133 6.17 -8.48 27.56
CA PRO A 133 6.09 -9.93 27.76
C PRO A 133 4.68 -10.36 28.11
N GLN A 134 4.15 -11.37 27.39
CA GLN A 134 2.85 -11.97 27.67
C GLN A 134 2.78 -13.39 27.11
N LEU A 135 2.02 -14.25 27.78
CA LEU A 135 1.77 -15.61 27.31
C LEU A 135 0.31 -15.78 26.84
N GLY A 136 -0.62 -15.13 27.52
CA GLY A 136 -2.03 -15.16 27.15
C GLY A 136 -2.36 -14.15 26.03
N VAL A 137 -3.41 -14.44 25.25
CA VAL A 137 -3.91 -13.54 24.19
C VAL A 137 -4.57 -12.32 24.83
N LYS A 138 -3.95 -11.18 24.72
CA LYS A 138 -4.46 -9.87 25.17
C LYS A 138 -3.74 -8.74 24.43
N SER A 139 -4.31 -7.54 24.42
CA SER A 139 -3.66 -6.34 23.88
C SER A 139 -2.38 -6.02 24.63
N SER A 140 -1.41 -5.43 23.95
CA SER A 140 -0.14 -5.02 24.55
C SER A 140 -0.26 -3.67 25.25
N THR A 141 0.39 -3.56 26.42
CA THR A 141 0.44 -2.35 27.24
C THR A 141 1.69 -1.52 26.99
N GLU A 142 2.72 -2.11 26.40
CA GLU A 142 3.93 -1.43 25.94
C GLU A 142 4.07 -1.63 24.45
N CYS A 143 4.42 -0.58 23.72
CA CYS A 143 4.54 -0.61 22.26
C CYS A 143 5.85 0.03 21.81
N LEU A 144 6.33 -0.40 20.66
CA LEU A 144 7.43 0.23 19.95
C LEU A 144 6.90 0.73 18.59
N PHE A 145 6.99 2.03 18.38
CA PHE A 145 6.74 2.64 17.08
C PHE A 145 8.08 2.91 16.39
N MET A 146 8.22 2.37 15.18
CA MET A 146 9.43 2.49 14.35
C MET A 146 9.10 3.21 13.06
N MET A 147 10.03 4.05 12.61
CA MET A 147 9.97 4.66 11.28
C MET A 147 11.21 4.24 10.49
N LEU A 148 11.00 3.38 9.51
CA LEU A 148 12.03 2.85 8.64
C LEU A 148 11.91 3.50 7.26
N CYS A 149 13.01 3.59 6.51
CA CYS A 149 12.96 4.01 5.11
C CYS A 149 13.96 3.25 4.24
N ALA A 150 13.65 3.17 2.95
CA ALA A 150 14.55 2.62 1.95
C ALA A 150 14.30 3.26 0.58
N PRO A 151 15.33 3.47 -0.25
CA PRO A 151 15.14 3.81 -1.65
C PRO A 151 14.54 2.62 -2.39
N VAL A 152 13.48 2.88 -3.15
CA VAL A 152 12.80 1.87 -3.97
C VAL A 152 12.67 2.36 -5.41
N GLY A 153 12.82 1.44 -6.36
CA GLY A 153 12.59 1.71 -7.77
C GLY A 153 11.13 1.78 -8.13
N ALA A 154 10.85 2.12 -9.37
CA ALA A 154 9.55 1.85 -9.95
C ALA A 154 9.37 0.33 -10.04
N TYR A 155 8.26 -0.17 -9.54
CA TYR A 155 7.98 -1.61 -9.48
C TYR A 155 8.08 -2.30 -10.86
N THR A 156 7.91 -1.53 -11.92
CA THR A 156 7.90 -1.99 -13.32
C THR A 156 8.97 -1.30 -14.18
N GLY A 157 10.11 -0.91 -13.61
CA GLY A 157 11.21 -0.29 -14.40
C GLY A 157 10.88 1.08 -15.00
N GLY A 158 9.86 1.79 -14.48
CA GLY A 158 9.49 3.16 -14.91
C GLY A 158 8.46 3.25 -16.02
N THR A 159 7.97 2.13 -16.55
CA THR A 159 6.82 2.06 -17.47
C THR A 159 5.63 1.40 -16.77
N LEU A 160 4.41 1.83 -17.10
CA LEU A 160 3.20 1.17 -16.62
C LEU A 160 2.99 -0.12 -17.42
N GLN A 161 3.61 -1.21 -16.96
CA GLN A 161 3.44 -2.53 -17.58
C GLN A 161 2.12 -3.14 -17.11
N PRO A 162 1.23 -3.53 -18.03
CA PRO A 162 -0.01 -4.20 -17.67
C PRO A 162 0.26 -5.60 -17.10
N SER A 163 -0.42 -5.97 -16.03
CA SER A 163 -0.28 -7.24 -15.30
C SER A 163 -1.27 -8.30 -15.74
N TYR A 164 -0.91 -9.56 -15.50
CA TYR A 164 -1.71 -10.77 -15.69
C TYR A 164 -2.16 -11.30 -14.33
N VAL A 165 -3.46 -11.44 -14.12
CA VAL A 165 -4.07 -11.65 -12.83
C VAL A 165 -4.99 -12.88 -12.83
N VAL A 166 -5.17 -13.52 -11.69
CA VAL A 166 -6.15 -14.58 -11.48
C VAL A 166 -7.11 -14.22 -10.34
N ILE A 167 -8.38 -14.60 -10.49
CA ILE A 167 -9.35 -14.54 -9.38
C ILE A 167 -9.14 -15.76 -8.48
N SER A 168 -9.04 -15.52 -7.16
CA SER A 168 -9.11 -16.58 -6.16
C SER A 168 -10.57 -16.82 -5.77
N ARG A 169 -11.05 -18.04 -5.99
CA ARG A 169 -12.38 -18.50 -5.55
C ARG A 169 -12.30 -19.51 -4.40
N ASP A 170 -11.14 -20.05 -4.16
CA ASP A 170 -10.82 -21.09 -3.16
C ASP A 170 -10.02 -20.57 -1.96
N TYR A 171 -9.60 -19.31 -2.00
CA TYR A 171 -8.92 -18.66 -0.87
C TYR A 171 -9.46 -17.24 -0.68
N ASP A 172 -9.72 -16.89 0.56
CA ASP A 172 -10.13 -15.54 0.97
C ASP A 172 -8.92 -14.72 1.44
N ARG A 173 -8.93 -13.41 1.18
CA ARG A 173 -7.93 -12.49 1.73
C ARG A 173 -8.21 -12.16 3.19
N ALA A 174 -9.47 -12.07 3.55
CA ALA A 174 -9.93 -11.70 4.89
C ALA A 174 -11.31 -12.30 5.17
N ALA A 175 -11.58 -12.61 6.44
CA ALA A 175 -12.89 -13.06 6.88
C ALA A 175 -13.93 -11.92 6.78
N PRO A 176 -15.23 -12.25 6.57
CA PRO A 176 -16.32 -11.31 6.75
C PRO A 176 -16.29 -10.75 8.19
N ASN A 177 -16.51 -9.47 8.40
CA ASN A 177 -16.40 -8.82 9.72
C ASN A 177 -15.06 -9.04 10.44
N GLY A 178 -14.00 -9.40 9.70
CA GLY A 178 -12.65 -9.62 10.21
C GLY A 178 -11.76 -8.38 10.12
N THR A 179 -10.49 -8.63 9.84
CA THR A 179 -9.43 -7.61 9.88
C THR A 179 -9.12 -6.96 8.52
N GLY A 180 -9.86 -7.30 7.47
CA GLY A 180 -9.53 -6.91 6.09
C GLY A 180 -9.36 -5.40 5.87
N SER A 181 -10.17 -4.58 6.53
CA SER A 181 -10.10 -3.13 6.38
C SER A 181 -9.04 -2.46 7.26
N PHE A 182 -8.26 -3.21 8.04
CA PHE A 182 -7.17 -2.71 8.88
C PHE A 182 -5.81 -3.16 8.33
N LYS A 183 -4.77 -2.32 8.50
CA LYS A 183 -3.45 -2.62 7.93
C LYS A 183 -2.59 -3.40 8.92
N LEU A 184 -2.94 -4.68 9.11
CA LEU A 184 -2.28 -5.62 10.02
C LEU A 184 -1.44 -6.63 9.22
N GLY A 185 -0.25 -6.98 9.71
CA GLY A 185 0.64 -7.96 9.05
C GLY A 185 0.00 -9.34 8.88
N SER A 186 -0.88 -9.74 9.79
CA SER A 186 -1.64 -10.99 9.71
C SER A 186 -2.46 -11.13 8.42
N ASN A 187 -3.03 -10.04 7.88
CA ASN A 187 -3.78 -10.08 6.61
C ASN A 187 -2.86 -10.43 5.42
N TYR A 188 -1.61 -9.95 5.47
CA TYR A 188 -0.64 -10.22 4.41
C TYR A 188 -0.09 -11.66 4.51
N ALA A 189 0.17 -12.13 5.73
CA ALA A 189 0.59 -13.50 5.96
C ALA A 189 -0.47 -14.51 5.48
N ALA A 190 -1.75 -14.24 5.72
CA ALA A 190 -2.86 -15.08 5.30
C ALA A 190 -2.95 -15.26 3.77
N SER A 191 -2.59 -14.23 3.00
CA SER A 191 -2.64 -14.25 1.53
C SER A 191 -1.39 -14.84 0.86
N LEU A 192 -0.32 -15.16 1.60
CA LEU A 192 0.94 -15.63 1.00
C LEU A 192 0.80 -16.96 0.28
N TYR A 193 -0.02 -17.87 0.77
CA TYR A 193 -0.17 -19.20 0.14
C TYR A 193 -0.78 -19.07 -1.27
N SER A 194 -1.93 -18.42 -1.38
CA SER A 194 -2.62 -18.23 -2.66
C SER A 194 -1.80 -17.38 -3.63
N TYR A 195 -1.13 -16.31 -3.12
CA TYR A 195 -0.22 -15.50 -3.91
C TYR A 195 0.96 -16.30 -4.48
N ASN A 196 1.64 -17.09 -3.64
CA ASN A 196 2.77 -17.91 -4.08
C ASN A 196 2.34 -19.01 -5.07
N LEU A 197 1.14 -19.58 -4.88
CA LEU A 197 0.57 -20.55 -5.81
C LEU A 197 0.28 -19.90 -7.17
N ALA A 198 -0.41 -18.76 -7.17
CA ALA A 198 -0.70 -18.01 -8.40
C ALA A 198 0.59 -17.61 -9.15
N HIS A 199 1.62 -17.18 -8.40
CA HIS A 199 2.90 -16.82 -8.99
C HIS A 199 3.63 -18.01 -9.66
N LYS A 200 3.56 -19.20 -9.05
CA LYS A 200 4.07 -20.44 -9.67
C LYS A 200 3.31 -20.79 -10.96
N LEU A 201 2.05 -20.41 -11.06
CA LEU A 201 1.21 -20.61 -12.24
C LEU A 201 1.38 -19.52 -13.32
N GLY A 202 2.24 -18.53 -13.06
CA GLY A 202 2.58 -17.46 -14.01
C GLY A 202 1.76 -16.18 -13.89
N TYR A 203 0.94 -16.05 -12.86
CA TYR A 203 0.18 -14.83 -12.57
C TYR A 203 1.01 -13.85 -11.72
N GLU A 204 0.80 -12.56 -11.92
CA GLU A 204 1.55 -11.50 -11.21
C GLU A 204 0.82 -11.02 -9.95
N ALA A 205 -0.51 -11.17 -9.92
CA ALA A 205 -1.34 -10.82 -8.79
C ALA A 205 -2.56 -11.75 -8.64
N VAL A 206 -3.17 -11.72 -7.46
CA VAL A 206 -4.42 -12.41 -7.13
C VAL A 206 -5.48 -11.37 -6.83
N LEU A 207 -6.62 -11.48 -7.49
CA LEU A 207 -7.82 -10.71 -7.19
C LEU A 207 -8.74 -11.54 -6.28
N TYR A 208 -9.09 -10.99 -5.13
CA TYR A 208 -9.98 -11.65 -4.18
C TYR A 208 -11.42 -11.14 -4.32
N LEU A 209 -12.33 -12.00 -3.96
CA LEU A 209 -13.76 -11.72 -3.94
C LEU A 209 -14.26 -11.51 -2.50
N ASP A 210 -15.48 -11.01 -2.38
CA ASP A 210 -16.15 -10.92 -1.09
C ASP A 210 -16.26 -12.30 -0.43
N PRO A 211 -15.87 -12.44 0.85
CA PRO A 211 -15.77 -13.75 1.49
C PRO A 211 -17.11 -14.37 1.89
N LEU A 212 -18.24 -13.68 1.67
CA LEU A 212 -19.58 -14.19 1.99
C LEU A 212 -20.25 -14.90 0.82
N GLN A 213 -20.13 -14.34 -0.39
CA GLN A 213 -20.88 -14.81 -1.55
C GLN A 213 -19.96 -15.20 -2.71
N HIS A 214 -18.70 -14.76 -2.71
CA HIS A 214 -17.73 -14.89 -3.81
C HIS A 214 -18.29 -14.37 -5.14
N LYS A 215 -19.09 -13.31 -5.09
CA LYS A 215 -19.75 -12.68 -6.24
C LYS A 215 -19.22 -11.31 -6.58
N PHE A 216 -18.76 -10.58 -5.55
CA PHE A 216 -18.31 -9.21 -5.71
C PHE A 216 -16.80 -9.13 -5.61
N ILE A 217 -16.22 -8.28 -6.43
CA ILE A 217 -14.79 -7.99 -6.39
C ILE A 217 -14.47 -7.22 -5.10
N ASP A 218 -13.45 -7.65 -4.38
CA ASP A 218 -12.89 -6.91 -3.25
C ASP A 218 -11.62 -6.17 -3.67
N GLU A 219 -10.46 -6.74 -3.44
CA GLU A 219 -9.18 -6.11 -3.75
C GLU A 219 -8.13 -7.17 -4.12
N PHE A 220 -6.98 -6.73 -4.63
CA PHE A 220 -5.85 -7.62 -4.88
C PHE A 220 -5.10 -7.95 -3.59
N ASN A 221 -4.12 -8.81 -3.67
CA ASN A 221 -3.32 -9.26 -2.51
C ASN A 221 -2.63 -8.10 -1.74
N SER A 222 -2.30 -6.99 -2.39
CA SER A 222 -1.61 -5.84 -1.75
C SER A 222 -2.03 -4.46 -2.27
N SER A 223 -3.03 -4.38 -3.13
CA SER A 223 -3.49 -3.18 -3.82
C SER A 223 -5.02 -3.20 -3.99
N ASN A 224 -5.63 -2.03 -4.16
CA ASN A 224 -7.06 -1.95 -4.43
C ASN A 224 -7.38 -2.12 -5.92
N PHE A 225 -8.58 -2.59 -6.21
CA PHE A 225 -9.13 -2.69 -7.55
C PHE A 225 -9.79 -1.37 -7.97
N PHE A 226 -9.62 -0.99 -9.22
CA PHE A 226 -10.48 -0.04 -9.91
C PHE A 226 -10.71 -0.45 -11.36
N ALA A 227 -11.79 0.03 -11.93
CA ALA A 227 -12.12 -0.16 -13.34
C ALA A 227 -12.64 1.14 -13.96
N ILE A 228 -12.58 1.21 -15.28
CA ILE A 228 -13.10 2.33 -16.07
C ILE A 228 -14.05 1.79 -17.12
N ARG A 229 -15.24 2.40 -17.17
CA ARG A 229 -16.25 2.17 -18.18
C ARG A 229 -16.84 3.52 -18.62
N ASP A 230 -16.92 3.78 -19.90
CA ASP A 230 -17.31 5.08 -20.44
C ASP A 230 -16.45 6.20 -19.82
N ASN A 231 -17.04 7.08 -19.06
CA ASN A 231 -16.34 8.13 -18.30
C ASN A 231 -16.49 7.96 -16.79
N SER A 232 -16.64 6.73 -16.30
CA SER A 232 -16.80 6.41 -14.89
C SER A 232 -15.57 5.70 -14.33
N TYR A 233 -15.06 6.18 -13.20
CA TYR A 233 -14.11 5.49 -12.33
C TYR A 233 -14.89 4.66 -11.31
N ILE A 234 -14.75 3.35 -11.36
CA ILE A 234 -15.52 2.40 -10.57
C ILE A 234 -14.57 1.67 -9.63
N THR A 235 -14.89 1.65 -8.34
CA THR A 235 -14.10 0.92 -7.34
C THR A 235 -14.99 0.21 -6.33
N PRO A 236 -14.62 -1.00 -5.88
CA PRO A 236 -15.42 -1.76 -4.93
C PRO A 236 -15.64 -1.06 -3.60
N GLN A 237 -16.79 -1.32 -3.00
CA GLN A 237 -17.14 -0.97 -1.62
C GLN A 237 -17.45 -2.24 -0.85
N SER A 238 -16.65 -2.52 0.18
CA SER A 238 -16.82 -3.67 1.09
C SER A 238 -16.12 -3.36 2.42
N ASP A 239 -16.62 -3.95 3.51
CA ASP A 239 -16.00 -3.80 4.83
C ASP A 239 -14.74 -4.65 5.01
N THR A 240 -14.44 -5.53 4.04
CA THR A 240 -13.23 -6.36 4.02
C THR A 240 -12.08 -5.69 3.26
N ILE A 241 -12.32 -4.62 2.52
CA ILE A 241 -11.31 -3.90 1.72
C ILE A 241 -10.54 -2.90 2.58
N LEU A 242 -9.21 -2.87 2.43
CA LEU A 242 -8.40 -1.83 3.04
C LEU A 242 -8.68 -0.46 2.38
N PRO A 243 -9.07 0.59 3.15
CA PRO A 243 -9.27 1.93 2.60
C PRO A 243 -7.94 2.53 2.13
N SER A 244 -7.65 2.39 0.84
CA SER A 244 -6.43 2.88 0.22
C SER A 244 -6.42 4.40 0.12
N ILE A 245 -5.30 5.01 0.53
CA ILE A 245 -5.06 6.45 0.38
C ILE A 245 -4.88 6.79 -1.11
N THR A 246 -4.20 5.93 -1.86
CA THR A 246 -4.04 6.10 -3.31
C THR A 246 -5.37 6.03 -4.03
N ASN A 247 -6.24 5.07 -3.70
CA ASN A 247 -7.56 4.95 -4.32
C ASN A 247 -8.43 6.18 -4.05
N LYS A 248 -8.47 6.65 -2.78
CA LYS A 248 -9.15 7.92 -2.42
C LYS A 248 -8.61 9.11 -3.22
N SER A 249 -7.29 9.17 -3.45
CA SER A 249 -6.66 10.24 -4.24
C SER A 249 -7.05 10.13 -5.72
N LEU A 250 -7.08 8.90 -6.26
CA LEU A 250 -7.52 8.66 -7.64
C LEU A 250 -8.99 9.01 -7.85
N GLU A 251 -9.87 8.71 -6.90
CA GLU A 251 -11.28 9.16 -6.95
C GLU A 251 -11.41 10.69 -7.02
N THR A 252 -10.59 11.40 -6.23
CA THR A 252 -10.60 12.88 -6.26
C THR A 252 -10.10 13.39 -7.60
N VAL A 253 -8.99 12.86 -8.09
CA VAL A 253 -8.44 13.22 -9.41
C VAL A 253 -9.39 12.84 -10.55
N ALA A 254 -10.09 11.71 -10.46
CA ALA A 254 -11.08 11.33 -11.45
C ALA A 254 -12.21 12.36 -11.56
N ARG A 255 -12.73 12.85 -10.42
CA ARG A 255 -13.72 13.95 -10.42
C ARG A 255 -13.18 15.23 -11.01
N GLU A 256 -11.94 15.60 -10.69
CA GLU A 256 -11.28 16.78 -11.25
C GLU A 256 -11.10 16.68 -12.77
N LEU A 257 -10.89 15.48 -13.28
CA LEU A 257 -10.82 15.21 -14.73
C LEU A 257 -12.19 15.04 -15.39
N GLY A 258 -13.28 15.33 -14.67
CA GLY A 258 -14.65 15.27 -15.19
C GLY A 258 -15.22 13.85 -15.33
N MET A 259 -14.65 12.87 -14.61
CA MET A 259 -15.17 11.51 -14.55
C MET A 259 -16.23 11.38 -13.45
N THR A 260 -17.23 10.53 -13.68
CA THR A 260 -18.10 10.04 -12.61
C THR A 260 -17.33 9.06 -11.72
N VAL A 261 -17.55 9.08 -10.41
CA VAL A 261 -16.92 8.13 -9.47
C VAL A 261 -18.01 7.30 -8.82
N GLU A 262 -17.91 5.98 -8.99
CA GLU A 262 -18.83 5.00 -8.42
C GLU A 262 -18.07 4.13 -7.41
N ARG A 263 -18.43 4.25 -6.12
CA ARG A 263 -17.98 3.33 -5.08
C ARG A 263 -19.18 2.49 -4.65
N ARG A 264 -19.17 1.22 -5.05
CA ARG A 264 -20.27 0.28 -4.88
C ARG A 264 -19.81 -1.17 -4.93
N PRO A 265 -20.62 -2.16 -4.52
CA PRO A 265 -20.32 -3.55 -4.86
C PRO A 265 -20.18 -3.72 -6.39
N VAL A 266 -19.15 -4.45 -6.82
CA VAL A 266 -18.84 -4.70 -8.24
C VAL A 266 -18.93 -6.20 -8.50
N PRO A 267 -19.99 -6.69 -9.15
CA PRO A 267 -20.11 -8.11 -9.52
C PRO A 267 -18.98 -8.56 -10.46
N VAL A 268 -18.51 -9.80 -10.33
CA VAL A 268 -17.48 -10.37 -11.21
C VAL A 268 -17.92 -10.33 -12.67
N GLU A 269 -19.22 -10.52 -12.96
CA GLU A 269 -19.77 -10.52 -14.30
C GLU A 269 -19.61 -9.15 -15.00
N GLU A 270 -19.49 -8.05 -14.25
CA GLU A 270 -19.22 -6.72 -14.83
C GLU A 270 -17.83 -6.61 -15.46
N LEU A 271 -16.87 -7.51 -15.14
CA LEU A 271 -15.54 -7.49 -15.75
C LEU A 271 -15.58 -7.43 -17.27
N SER A 272 -16.56 -8.12 -17.90
CA SER A 272 -16.74 -8.12 -19.36
C SER A 272 -17.14 -6.76 -19.95
N THR A 273 -17.52 -5.79 -19.13
CA THR A 273 -18.00 -4.47 -19.55
C THR A 273 -16.98 -3.34 -19.38
N PHE A 274 -15.86 -3.61 -18.73
CA PHE A 274 -14.85 -2.59 -18.43
C PHE A 274 -13.87 -2.41 -19.59
N GLU A 275 -13.54 -1.14 -19.86
CA GLU A 275 -12.56 -0.75 -20.88
C GLU A 275 -11.13 -0.84 -20.34
N GLU A 276 -10.94 -0.42 -19.09
CA GLU A 276 -9.67 -0.43 -18.38
C GLU A 276 -9.88 -0.99 -16.98
N VAL A 277 -8.93 -1.80 -16.51
CA VAL A 277 -8.86 -2.29 -15.15
C VAL A 277 -7.46 -2.05 -14.61
N GLY A 278 -7.35 -1.76 -13.33
CA GLY A 278 -6.05 -1.57 -12.70
C GLY A 278 -6.05 -1.84 -11.20
N GLU A 279 -4.83 -2.06 -10.72
CA GLU A 279 -4.48 -2.06 -9.32
C GLU A 279 -4.03 -0.66 -8.91
N CYS A 280 -4.33 -0.24 -7.68
CA CYS A 280 -3.82 1.03 -7.17
C CYS A 280 -3.31 0.90 -5.73
N GLY A 281 -2.17 1.54 -5.47
CA GLY A 281 -1.53 1.52 -4.16
C GLY A 281 -0.27 2.39 -4.08
N THR A 282 0.30 2.51 -2.90
CA THR A 282 1.48 3.36 -2.63
C THR A 282 2.71 2.91 -3.44
N ALA A 283 2.87 1.61 -3.72
CA ALA A 283 4.06 1.10 -4.37
C ALA A 283 4.23 1.65 -5.80
N VAL A 284 3.13 1.73 -6.57
CA VAL A 284 3.17 2.03 -8.01
C VAL A 284 2.17 3.11 -8.46
N VAL A 285 1.32 3.60 -7.59
CA VAL A 285 0.15 4.44 -7.90
C VAL A 285 -0.91 3.65 -8.68
N ILE A 286 -0.61 3.25 -9.91
CA ILE A 286 -1.44 2.39 -10.78
C ILE A 286 -0.56 1.32 -11.43
N THR A 287 -1.03 0.08 -11.40
CA THR A 287 -0.61 -1.00 -12.30
C THR A 287 -1.79 -1.36 -13.19
N PRO A 288 -1.74 -1.14 -14.50
CA PRO A 288 -2.81 -1.60 -15.40
C PRO A 288 -2.92 -3.12 -15.37
N VAL A 289 -4.11 -3.65 -15.62
CA VAL A 289 -4.35 -5.08 -15.78
C VAL A 289 -4.81 -5.32 -17.23
N TYR A 290 -4.14 -6.23 -17.96
CA TYR A 290 -4.55 -6.56 -19.33
C TYR A 290 -5.42 -7.80 -19.42
N GLN A 291 -5.29 -8.71 -18.43
CA GLN A 291 -6.08 -9.94 -18.40
C GLN A 291 -6.33 -10.39 -16.96
N ILE A 292 -7.57 -10.81 -16.69
CA ILE A 292 -7.97 -11.50 -15.47
C ILE A 292 -8.54 -12.86 -15.87
N ASP A 293 -7.99 -13.92 -15.31
CA ASP A 293 -8.52 -15.27 -15.45
C ASP A 293 -9.42 -15.60 -14.25
N ASP A 294 -10.66 -15.95 -14.54
CA ASP A 294 -11.59 -16.49 -13.55
C ASP A 294 -11.57 -18.02 -13.65
N LYS A 295 -11.23 -18.68 -12.56
CA LYS A 295 -11.06 -20.13 -12.47
C LYS A 295 -11.85 -20.67 -11.29
N PRO A 296 -12.45 -21.89 -11.38
CA PRO A 296 -13.12 -22.54 -10.24
C PRO A 296 -12.23 -22.71 -9.00
N THR A 297 -10.95 -23.01 -9.21
CA THR A 297 -9.86 -23.00 -8.22
C THR A 297 -8.60 -22.50 -8.91
N LEU A 298 -7.61 -22.05 -8.16
CA LEU A 298 -6.35 -21.56 -8.74
C LEU A 298 -5.65 -22.60 -9.64
N GLU A 299 -5.74 -23.87 -9.30
CA GLU A 299 -5.12 -24.99 -10.04
C GLU A 299 -6.02 -25.58 -11.13
N SER A 300 -7.29 -25.15 -11.24
CA SER A 300 -8.20 -25.66 -12.28
C SER A 300 -7.65 -25.40 -13.69
N PRO A 301 -7.77 -26.36 -14.63
CA PRO A 301 -7.48 -26.13 -16.02
C PRO A 301 -8.57 -25.29 -16.73
N GLU A 302 -9.78 -25.23 -16.16
CA GLU A 302 -10.88 -24.42 -16.68
C GLU A 302 -10.62 -22.96 -16.40
N VAL A 303 -10.79 -22.09 -17.41
CA VAL A 303 -10.56 -20.66 -17.31
C VAL A 303 -11.57 -19.87 -18.12
N THR A 304 -12.11 -18.81 -17.54
CA THR A 304 -12.86 -17.78 -18.23
C THR A 304 -12.01 -16.50 -18.23
N PRO A 305 -11.38 -16.13 -19.34
CA PRO A 305 -10.53 -14.95 -19.41
C PRO A 305 -11.32 -13.68 -19.68
N TYR A 306 -10.96 -12.59 -19.00
CA TYR A 306 -11.41 -11.23 -19.26
C TYR A 306 -10.23 -10.39 -19.73
N TYR A 307 -10.38 -9.60 -20.80
CA TYR A 307 -9.31 -8.82 -21.41
C TYR A 307 -9.62 -7.32 -21.33
N PHE A 308 -8.60 -6.50 -21.02
CA PHE A 308 -8.73 -5.06 -20.84
C PHE A 308 -7.61 -4.35 -21.59
N GLY A 309 -7.97 -3.59 -22.61
CA GLY A 309 -7.02 -2.82 -23.39
C GLY A 309 -5.94 -3.68 -24.07
N SER A 310 -4.67 -3.39 -23.78
CA SER A 310 -3.49 -3.98 -24.41
C SER A 310 -2.50 -4.50 -23.38
N LYS A 311 -1.78 -5.57 -23.73
CA LYS A 311 -0.66 -6.11 -22.92
C LYS A 311 0.54 -5.17 -22.89
N GLU A 312 0.69 -4.32 -23.91
CA GLU A 312 1.85 -3.45 -24.10
C GLU A 312 1.66 -2.05 -23.55
N GLN A 313 0.41 -1.62 -23.36
CA GLN A 313 0.11 -0.22 -23.05
C GLN A 313 -0.96 -0.06 -21.97
N CYS A 314 -0.71 0.90 -21.07
CA CYS A 314 -1.72 1.38 -20.13
C CYS A 314 -2.86 2.06 -20.88
N GLY A 315 -4.09 1.84 -20.43
CA GLY A 315 -5.26 2.54 -20.93
C GLY A 315 -5.15 4.06 -20.77
N PRO A 316 -5.75 4.83 -21.71
CA PRO A 316 -5.53 6.27 -21.77
C PRO A 316 -6.09 7.04 -20.56
N LYS A 317 -7.17 6.57 -19.94
CA LYS A 317 -7.77 7.20 -18.76
C LYS A 317 -6.95 6.88 -17.51
N SER A 318 -6.53 5.64 -17.31
CA SER A 318 -5.61 5.22 -16.26
C SER A 318 -4.27 5.98 -16.33
N LEU A 319 -3.76 6.19 -17.54
CA LEU A 319 -2.53 6.97 -17.75
C LEU A 319 -2.71 8.44 -17.36
N LYS A 320 -3.86 9.06 -17.62
CA LYS A 320 -4.15 10.44 -17.18
C LYS A 320 -4.21 10.54 -15.65
N LEU A 321 -4.91 9.61 -15.01
CA LEU A 321 -4.98 9.53 -13.54
C LEU A 321 -3.59 9.36 -12.92
N TYR A 322 -2.79 8.45 -13.46
CA TYR A 322 -1.41 8.23 -13.03
C TYR A 322 -0.56 9.49 -13.15
N LYS A 323 -0.57 10.13 -14.31
CA LYS A 323 0.22 11.36 -14.56
C LYS A 323 -0.17 12.49 -13.63
N MET A 324 -1.44 12.65 -13.29
CA MET A 324 -1.89 13.69 -12.36
C MET A 324 -1.35 13.42 -10.94
N ILE A 325 -1.49 12.20 -10.42
CA ILE A 325 -0.95 11.86 -9.10
C ILE A 325 0.58 12.01 -9.06
N ARG A 326 1.28 11.47 -10.07
CA ARG A 326 2.74 11.57 -10.13
C ARG A 326 3.23 13.01 -10.30
N GLY A 327 2.55 13.79 -11.13
CA GLY A 327 2.90 15.21 -11.32
C GLY A 327 2.78 16.03 -10.02
N ILE A 328 1.77 15.75 -9.19
CA ILE A 328 1.63 16.35 -7.86
C ILE A 328 2.77 15.87 -6.93
N GLN A 329 3.06 14.57 -6.89
CA GLN A 329 4.12 13.99 -6.06
C GLN A 329 5.51 14.52 -6.45
N ASP A 330 5.77 14.66 -7.73
CA ASP A 330 7.05 15.12 -8.29
C ASP A 330 7.13 16.67 -8.39
N GLY A 331 6.05 17.39 -8.01
CA GLY A 331 6.00 18.85 -8.04
C GLY A 331 6.03 19.45 -9.45
N GLU A 332 5.65 18.67 -10.45
CA GLU A 332 5.44 19.12 -11.84
C GLU A 332 4.07 19.77 -12.04
N ILE A 333 3.12 19.34 -11.22
CA ILE A 333 1.75 19.86 -11.17
C ILE A 333 1.54 20.48 -9.80
N GLU A 334 0.91 21.65 -9.75
CA GLU A 334 0.48 22.28 -8.50
C GLU A 334 -0.42 21.30 -7.72
N ASP A 335 -0.30 21.31 -6.40
CA ASP A 335 -1.11 20.49 -5.50
C ASP A 335 -2.34 21.28 -5.02
N PRO A 336 -3.48 21.22 -5.74
CA PRO A 336 -4.66 21.99 -5.37
C PRO A 336 -5.39 21.41 -4.14
N PHE A 337 -4.96 20.26 -3.69
CA PHE A 337 -5.61 19.51 -2.60
C PHE A 337 -4.84 19.61 -1.28
N ASN A 338 -3.68 20.23 -1.25
CA ASN A 338 -2.77 20.29 -0.10
C ASN A 338 -2.40 18.89 0.44
N TRP A 339 -2.16 17.93 -0.45
CA TRP A 339 -1.78 16.56 -0.07
C TRP A 339 -0.31 16.42 0.30
N CYS A 340 0.55 17.30 -0.22
CA CYS A 340 1.98 17.20 -0.01
C CYS A 340 2.46 18.08 1.15
N ILE A 341 3.23 17.48 2.06
CA ILE A 341 4.06 18.24 3.00
C ILE A 341 5.42 18.43 2.34
N THR A 342 5.80 19.68 2.14
CA THR A 342 7.12 20.05 1.59
C THR A 342 8.13 20.26 2.71
N LEU A 343 9.33 19.66 2.59
CA LEU A 343 10.42 19.69 3.57
C LEU A 343 11.51 20.67 3.17
#